data_f74ceb7d8a0ccc92387edac930715333
#
_entry.id   f74ceb7d8a0ccc92387edac930715333
#
_cell.length_a   1.000
_cell.length_b   1.000
_cell.length_c   1.000
_cell.angle_alpha   90.00
_cell.angle_beta   90.00
_cell.angle_gamma   90.00
#
_symmetry.space_group_name_H-M   'P 1'
#
loop_
_entity.id
_entity.type
_entity.pdbx_description
1 polymer ?
#
loop_
_entity_poly.entity_id
_entity_poly.type
_entity_poly.pdbx_seq_one_letter_code
_entity_poly.pdbx_strand_id
1 'polypeptide(L)'
;MRAACCEATVLSHESILPDIRLLRALWPDREHATHAGQFFTLRAWGADEAPFLSRPISVHKWEPETQTIEFLYQVIGEGTHKIAQLKTGDTFQLTGPMGNGFDVPEIVSKYKKIAVVGGGIGTAPMYQLTRELAAAGVK
;
A
#
# COMPACT_ATOMS: atom_id res chain seq x y z
N MET A 1 -4.70 -8.16 15.00
CA MET A 1 -3.42 -8.31 14.26
C MET A 1 -2.46 -7.23 14.76
N ARG A 2 -1.22 -7.58 15.04
CA ARG A 2 -0.22 -6.61 15.54
C ARG A 2 0.56 -6.07 14.33
N ALA A 3 0.59 -4.74 14.14
CA ALA A 3 1.39 -4.13 13.08
C ALA A 3 2.89 -4.35 13.35
N ALA A 4 3.64 -4.70 12.31
CA ALA A 4 5.09 -4.80 12.36
C ALA A 4 5.72 -3.51 11.83
N CYS A 5 6.85 -3.11 12.42
CA CYS A 5 7.69 -2.04 11.92
C CYS A 5 8.97 -2.65 11.38
N CYS A 6 9.28 -2.40 10.12
CA CYS A 6 10.47 -2.92 9.47
C CYS A 6 11.07 -1.91 8.50
N GLU A 7 12.28 -2.18 8.05
CA GLU A 7 12.92 -1.47 6.95
C GLU A 7 12.59 -2.17 5.63
N ALA A 8 11.92 -1.47 4.72
CA ALA A 8 11.59 -1.95 3.39
C ALA A 8 12.60 -1.40 2.37
N THR A 9 12.85 -2.15 1.30
CA THR A 9 13.77 -1.76 0.24
C THR A 9 13.01 -1.40 -1.03
N VAL A 10 13.32 -0.26 -1.61
CA VAL A 10 12.72 0.20 -2.88
C VAL A 10 13.20 -0.67 -4.03
N LEU A 11 12.28 -1.31 -4.73
CA LEU A 11 12.52 -2.08 -5.95
C LEU A 11 12.37 -1.23 -7.20
N SER A 12 11.35 -0.38 -7.25
CA SER A 12 11.15 0.64 -8.28
C SER A 12 10.29 1.79 -7.75
N HIS A 13 10.45 2.96 -8.35
CA HIS A 13 9.68 4.14 -7.98
C HIS A 13 9.41 4.99 -9.22
N GLU A 14 8.18 4.97 -9.69
CA GLU A 14 7.80 5.51 -11.00
C GLU A 14 6.86 6.72 -10.86
N SER A 15 7.05 7.69 -11.75
CA SER A 15 6.12 8.80 -11.94
C SER A 15 5.05 8.38 -12.95
N ILE A 16 3.84 8.17 -12.47
CA ILE A 16 2.69 7.78 -13.32
C ILE A 16 2.04 9.04 -13.91
N LEU A 17 1.89 10.07 -13.09
CA LEU A 17 1.45 11.42 -13.45
C LEU A 17 2.32 12.43 -12.72
N PRO A 18 2.24 13.74 -13.02
CA PRO A 18 3.10 14.74 -12.39
C PRO A 18 3.15 14.68 -10.85
N ASP A 19 2.01 14.37 -10.23
CA ASP A 19 1.85 14.30 -8.78
C ASP A 19 1.50 12.88 -8.27
N ILE A 20 1.44 11.87 -9.14
CA ILE A 20 1.14 10.47 -8.77
C ILE A 20 2.38 9.61 -8.93
N ARG A 21 2.71 8.86 -7.90
CA ARG A 21 3.85 7.94 -7.85
C ARG A 21 3.40 6.51 -7.55
N LEU A 22 4.07 5.57 -8.20
CA LEU A 22 3.97 4.14 -7.88
C LEU A 22 5.29 3.70 -7.24
N LEU A 23 5.24 3.41 -5.95
CA LEU A 23 6.35 2.87 -5.17
C LEU A 23 6.17 1.38 -5.02
N ARG A 24 7.15 0.62 -5.47
CA ARG A 24 7.24 -0.83 -5.31
C ARG A 24 8.39 -1.16 -4.39
N ALA A 25 8.13 -1.93 -3.33
CA ALA A 25 9.11 -2.23 -2.31
C ALA A 25 9.11 -3.72 -1.93
N LEU A 26 10.26 -4.20 -1.48
CA LEU A 26 10.39 -5.47 -0.78
C LEU A 26 9.98 -5.24 0.69
N TRP A 27 8.94 -5.94 1.13
CA TRP A 27 8.52 -5.99 2.53
C TRP A 27 9.02 -7.29 3.15
N PRO A 28 10.05 -7.24 4.03
CA PRO A 28 10.75 -8.44 4.49
C PRO A 28 9.99 -9.26 5.54
N ASP A 29 8.86 -8.75 6.03
CA ASP A 29 8.05 -9.45 7.02
C ASP A 29 7.38 -10.68 6.40
N ARG A 30 7.66 -11.85 6.96
CA ARG A 30 7.09 -13.14 6.54
C ARG A 30 6.03 -13.69 7.49
N GLU A 31 5.81 -13.01 8.61
CA GLU A 31 4.86 -13.44 9.63
C GLU A 31 3.48 -12.83 9.41
N HIS A 32 3.42 -11.71 8.71
CA HIS A 32 2.19 -10.98 8.44
C HIS A 32 1.83 -11.01 6.95
N ALA A 33 0.54 -10.96 6.68
CA ALA A 33 -0.02 -10.76 5.35
C ALA A 33 -0.90 -9.51 5.38
N THR A 34 -1.06 -8.87 4.23
CA THR A 34 -1.99 -7.75 4.07
C THR A 34 -3.04 -8.09 3.03
N HIS A 35 -4.18 -7.43 3.11
CA HIS A 35 -5.29 -7.58 2.17
C HIS A 35 -5.92 -6.24 1.81
N ALA A 36 -6.82 -6.27 0.84
CA ALA A 36 -7.46 -5.09 0.29
C ALA A 36 -8.10 -4.21 1.36
N GLY A 37 -7.90 -2.89 1.26
CA GLY A 37 -8.43 -1.89 2.17
C GLY A 37 -7.58 -1.63 3.41
N GLN A 38 -6.52 -2.41 3.64
CA GLN A 38 -5.53 -2.10 4.66
C GLN A 38 -4.53 -1.05 4.15
N PHE A 39 -3.80 -0.45 5.08
CA PHE A 39 -2.79 0.57 4.81
C PHE A 39 -1.54 0.35 5.65
N PHE A 40 -0.47 1.04 5.28
CA PHE A 40 0.77 1.14 6.01
C PHE A 40 1.13 2.60 6.26
N THR A 41 1.94 2.86 7.27
CA THR A 41 2.59 4.16 7.39
C THR A 41 4.02 4.07 6.86
N LEU A 42 4.38 5.03 6.02
CA LEU A 42 5.67 5.15 5.37
C LEU A 42 6.44 6.34 5.93
N ARG A 43 7.75 6.16 6.18
CA ARG A 43 8.66 7.20 6.62
C ARG A 43 10.01 7.07 5.90
N ALA A 44 10.38 8.09 5.15
CA ALA A 44 11.62 8.18 4.38
C ALA A 44 12.56 9.27 4.91
N TRP A 45 12.50 9.57 6.21
CA TRP A 45 13.30 10.59 6.88
C TRP A 45 13.59 10.19 8.33
N GLY A 46 14.60 10.83 8.93
CA GLY A 46 15.05 10.55 10.28
C GLY A 46 14.01 10.83 11.38
N ALA A 47 14.23 10.25 12.56
CA ALA A 47 13.32 10.40 13.70
C ALA A 47 13.18 11.87 14.15
N ASP A 48 14.26 12.64 14.01
CA ASP A 48 14.34 14.04 14.44
C ASP A 48 14.00 15.05 13.31
N GLU A 49 13.58 14.54 12.16
CA GLU A 49 13.22 15.37 11.01
C GLU A 49 11.69 15.54 10.87
N ALA A 50 11.28 16.71 10.34
CA ALA A 50 9.90 16.95 9.95
C ALA A 50 9.55 16.19 8.64
N PRO A 51 8.28 15.82 8.46
CA PRO A 51 7.16 15.96 9.40
C PRO A 51 7.22 14.91 10.51
N PHE A 52 6.65 15.21 11.67
CA PHE A 52 6.69 14.32 12.83
C PHE A 52 6.04 12.96 12.57
N LEU A 53 4.90 12.93 11.89
CA LEU A 53 4.14 11.71 11.61
C LEU A 53 4.51 11.09 10.27
N SER A 54 4.66 9.77 10.25
CA SER A 54 4.73 8.96 9.02
C SER A 54 3.45 9.11 8.18
N ARG A 55 3.51 8.82 6.88
CA ARG A 55 2.36 8.98 5.97
C ARG A 55 1.58 7.69 5.82
N PRO A 56 0.27 7.69 6.15
CA PRO A 56 -0.59 6.54 5.90
C PRO A 56 -0.88 6.45 4.39
N ILE A 57 -0.57 5.31 3.80
CA ILE A 57 -0.79 5.02 2.38
C ILE A 57 -1.46 3.65 2.26
N SER A 58 -2.55 3.57 1.52
CA SER A 58 -3.27 2.33 1.27
C SER A 58 -2.45 1.36 0.43
N VAL A 59 -2.60 0.07 0.71
CA VAL A 59 -2.01 -0.99 -0.14
C VAL A 59 -2.66 -0.92 -1.53
N HIS A 60 -1.82 -0.77 -2.56
CA HIS A 60 -2.24 -0.83 -3.95
C HIS A 60 -2.21 -2.26 -4.46
N LYS A 61 -1.11 -2.98 -4.19
CA LYS A 61 -0.91 -4.38 -4.59
C LYS A 61 -0.04 -5.10 -3.57
N TRP A 62 -0.34 -6.36 -3.31
CA TRP A 62 0.46 -7.27 -2.51
C TRP A 62 0.72 -8.59 -3.25
N GLU A 63 1.98 -9.00 -3.31
CA GLU A 63 2.45 -10.26 -3.87
C GLU A 63 3.20 -11.05 -2.79
N PRO A 64 2.54 -11.98 -2.11
CA PRO A 64 3.15 -12.71 -1.00
C PRO A 64 4.33 -13.60 -1.42
N GLU A 65 4.29 -14.16 -2.63
CA GLU A 65 5.34 -15.06 -3.12
C GLU A 65 6.69 -14.35 -3.26
N THR A 66 6.68 -13.10 -3.69
CA THR A 66 7.88 -12.28 -3.87
C THR A 66 8.11 -11.29 -2.73
N GLN A 67 7.22 -11.25 -1.74
CA GLN A 67 7.24 -10.26 -0.66
C GLN A 67 7.24 -8.82 -1.18
N THR A 68 6.55 -8.59 -2.30
CA THR A 68 6.50 -7.27 -2.95
C THR A 68 5.21 -6.56 -2.62
N ILE A 69 5.32 -5.34 -2.12
CA ILE A 69 4.20 -4.45 -1.84
C ILE A 69 4.28 -3.19 -2.70
N GLU A 70 3.14 -2.72 -3.20
CA GLU A 70 3.04 -1.53 -4.02
C GLU A 70 2.13 -0.50 -3.37
N PHE A 71 2.55 0.76 -3.46
CA PHE A 71 1.82 1.93 -3.00
C PHE A 71 1.67 2.91 -4.15
N LEU A 72 0.42 3.18 -4.54
CA LEU A 72 0.09 4.25 -5.48
C LEU A 72 -0.39 5.44 -4.66
N TYR A 73 0.30 6.57 -4.74
CA TYR A 73 0.03 7.71 -3.88
C TYR A 73 0.20 9.05 -4.59
N GLN A 74 -0.43 10.07 -4.05
CA GLN A 74 -0.32 11.45 -4.53
C GLN A 74 0.70 12.23 -3.69
N VAL A 75 1.54 12.97 -4.37
CA VAL A 75 2.53 13.87 -3.76
C VAL A 75 1.83 15.20 -3.44
N ILE A 76 1.50 15.42 -2.17
CA ILE A 76 0.71 16.60 -1.75
C ILE A 76 1.48 17.45 -0.74
N GLY A 77 2.11 16.83 0.27
CA GLY A 77 2.74 17.53 1.38
C GLY A 77 4.19 17.13 1.58
N GLU A 78 4.85 17.70 2.57
CA GLU A 78 6.27 17.49 2.85
C GLU A 78 6.66 16.01 2.96
N GLY A 79 5.89 15.21 3.68
CA GLY A 79 6.19 13.79 3.86
C GLY A 79 6.11 13.01 2.55
N THR A 80 5.10 13.23 1.72
CA THR A 80 4.99 12.57 0.42
C THR A 80 6.03 13.07 -0.58
N HIS A 81 6.48 14.33 -0.48
CA HIS A 81 7.63 14.83 -1.24
C HIS A 81 8.92 14.12 -0.84
N LYS A 82 9.15 13.87 0.45
CA LYS A 82 10.32 13.09 0.92
C LYS A 82 10.26 11.64 0.44
N ILE A 83 9.08 10.99 0.51
CA ILE A 83 8.90 9.66 -0.04
C ILE A 83 9.18 9.65 -1.56
N ALA A 84 8.75 10.68 -2.29
CA ALA A 84 8.94 10.79 -3.74
C ALA A 84 10.41 10.90 -4.18
N GLN A 85 11.33 11.19 -3.27
CA GLN A 85 12.77 11.25 -3.52
C GLN A 85 13.46 9.89 -3.42
N LEU A 86 12.81 8.88 -2.88
CA LEU A 86 13.35 7.52 -2.79
C LEU A 86 13.66 6.95 -4.17
N LYS A 87 14.80 6.30 -4.27
CA LYS A 87 15.31 5.64 -5.50
C LYS A 87 15.43 4.14 -5.27
N THR A 88 15.48 3.38 -6.35
CA THR A 88 15.75 1.93 -6.29
C THR A 88 16.99 1.65 -5.46
N GLY A 89 16.87 0.74 -4.51
CA GLY A 89 17.91 0.35 -3.56
C GLY A 89 17.90 1.15 -2.24
N ASP A 90 17.19 2.28 -2.18
CA ASP A 90 17.01 3.00 -0.92
C ASP A 90 16.13 2.20 0.03
N THR A 91 16.27 2.49 1.33
CA THR A 91 15.43 1.91 2.36
C THR A 91 14.56 2.97 3.04
N PHE A 92 13.44 2.55 3.57
CA PHE A 92 12.52 3.40 4.32
C PHE A 92 11.78 2.59 5.38
N GLN A 93 11.32 3.28 6.43
CA GLN A 93 10.54 2.64 7.47
C GLN A 93 9.11 2.39 7.01
N LEU A 94 8.67 1.14 7.13
CA LEU A 94 7.34 0.66 6.80
C LEU A 94 6.70 0.04 8.05
N THR A 95 5.53 0.54 8.43
CA THR A 95 4.80 0.01 9.59
C THR A 95 3.38 -0.37 9.18
N GLY A 96 3.03 -1.60 9.40
CA GLY A 96 1.71 -2.18 9.07
C GLY A 96 1.72 -3.71 9.13
N PRO A 97 0.67 -4.36 8.62
CA PRO A 97 -0.55 -3.76 8.08
C PRO A 97 -1.44 -3.16 9.17
N MET A 98 -2.23 -2.16 8.81
CA MET A 98 -3.19 -1.47 9.68
C MET A 98 -4.57 -1.39 9.03
N GLY A 99 -5.60 -1.24 9.86
CA GLY A 99 -6.99 -1.21 9.41
C GLY A 99 -7.59 -2.60 9.24
N ASN A 100 -8.93 -2.65 9.17
CA ASN A 100 -9.67 -3.91 9.05
C ASN A 100 -9.73 -4.43 7.61
N GLY A 101 -9.65 -3.53 6.61
CA GLY A 101 -9.78 -3.89 5.21
C GLY A 101 -11.17 -4.33 4.81
N PHE A 102 -11.26 -4.99 3.66
CA PHE A 102 -12.50 -5.60 3.15
C PHE A 102 -12.53 -7.09 3.48
N ASP A 103 -13.61 -7.57 4.06
CA ASP A 103 -13.82 -9.00 4.26
C ASP A 103 -14.37 -9.62 2.96
N VAL A 104 -13.46 -9.92 2.04
CA VAL A 104 -13.80 -10.50 0.74
C VAL A 104 -14.55 -11.82 0.86
N PRO A 105 -14.17 -12.78 1.73
CA PRO A 105 -14.94 -13.99 1.96
C PRO A 105 -16.38 -13.71 2.37
N GLU A 106 -16.63 -12.78 3.29
CA GLU A 106 -17.97 -12.40 3.69
C GLU A 106 -18.76 -11.76 2.54
N ILE A 107 -18.12 -10.83 1.80
CA ILE A 107 -18.73 -10.13 0.67
C ILE A 107 -19.22 -11.13 -0.39
N VAL A 108 -18.37 -12.05 -0.83
CA VAL A 108 -18.72 -13.02 -1.89
C VAL A 108 -19.72 -14.07 -1.43
N SER A 109 -19.81 -14.33 -0.12
CA SER A 109 -20.83 -15.22 0.43
C SER A 109 -22.22 -14.62 0.37
N LYS A 110 -22.33 -13.30 0.45
CA LYS A 110 -23.61 -12.57 0.51
C LYS A 110 -24.06 -12.03 -0.84
N TYR A 111 -23.12 -11.64 -1.73
CA TYR A 111 -23.44 -10.90 -2.94
C TYR A 111 -22.90 -11.57 -4.20
N LYS A 112 -23.76 -11.72 -5.20
CA LYS A 112 -23.41 -12.30 -6.52
C LYS A 112 -22.90 -11.27 -7.54
N LYS A 113 -23.24 -9.99 -7.31
CA LYS A 113 -22.83 -8.88 -8.17
C LYS A 113 -22.23 -7.80 -7.28
N ILE A 114 -21.03 -7.36 -7.64
CA ILE A 114 -20.26 -6.40 -6.87
C ILE A 114 -19.82 -5.29 -7.82
N ALA A 115 -20.02 -4.05 -7.40
CA ALA A 115 -19.48 -2.88 -8.08
C ALA A 115 -18.35 -2.29 -7.21
N VAL A 116 -17.20 -2.06 -7.82
CA VAL A 116 -16.08 -1.37 -7.19
C VAL A 116 -16.01 0.05 -7.75
N VAL A 117 -16.07 1.05 -6.87
CA VAL A 117 -16.07 2.47 -7.25
C VAL A 117 -14.91 3.18 -6.57
N GLY A 118 -14.06 3.83 -7.36
CA GLY A 118 -12.96 4.64 -6.87
C GLY A 118 -12.92 6.00 -7.58
N GLY A 119 -12.66 7.08 -6.84
CA GLY A 119 -12.50 8.43 -7.37
C GLY A 119 -11.14 9.00 -7.01
N GLY A 120 -10.47 9.67 -7.97
CA GLY A 120 -9.14 10.24 -7.74
C GLY A 120 -8.14 9.21 -7.23
N ILE A 121 -7.32 9.59 -6.23
CA ILE A 121 -6.36 8.66 -5.62
C ILE A 121 -7.04 7.53 -4.83
N GLY A 122 -8.33 7.64 -4.51
CA GLY A 122 -9.11 6.56 -3.92
C GLY A 122 -9.24 5.31 -4.79
N THR A 123 -8.85 5.36 -6.05
CA THR A 123 -8.71 4.18 -6.93
C THR A 123 -7.53 3.30 -6.55
N ALA A 124 -6.53 3.83 -5.84
CA ALA A 124 -5.32 3.10 -5.49
C ALA A 124 -5.58 1.79 -4.74
N PRO A 125 -6.38 1.75 -3.66
CA PRO A 125 -6.68 0.50 -2.94
C PRO A 125 -7.64 -0.43 -3.70
N MET A 126 -8.35 0.07 -4.70
CA MET A 126 -9.33 -0.73 -5.46
C MET A 126 -8.67 -1.81 -6.31
N TYR A 127 -7.41 -1.64 -6.69
CA TYR A 127 -6.70 -2.65 -7.48
C TYR A 127 -6.53 -3.96 -6.70
N GLN A 128 -6.05 -3.89 -5.45
CA GLN A 128 -5.92 -5.10 -4.61
C GLN A 128 -7.29 -5.72 -4.33
N LEU A 129 -8.31 -4.92 -4.06
CA LEU A 129 -9.68 -5.41 -3.86
C LEU A 129 -10.20 -6.17 -5.09
N THR A 130 -10.02 -5.62 -6.29
CA THR A 130 -10.44 -6.27 -7.54
C THR A 130 -9.72 -7.60 -7.75
N ARG A 131 -8.42 -7.67 -7.44
CA ARG A 131 -7.65 -8.92 -7.52
C ARG A 131 -8.17 -9.98 -6.57
N GLU A 132 -8.45 -9.61 -5.31
CA GLU A 132 -8.97 -10.54 -4.30
C GLU A 132 -10.39 -11.02 -4.65
N LEU A 133 -11.25 -10.14 -5.13
CA LEU A 133 -12.60 -10.50 -5.62
C LEU A 133 -12.52 -11.47 -6.81
N ALA A 134 -11.64 -11.20 -7.78
CA ALA A 134 -11.43 -12.08 -8.93
C ALA A 134 -10.90 -13.46 -8.51
N ALA A 135 -9.95 -13.50 -7.57
CA ALA A 135 -9.43 -14.75 -7.01
C ALA A 135 -10.52 -15.54 -6.25
N ALA A 136 -11.49 -14.86 -5.66
CA ALA A 136 -12.65 -15.45 -5.01
C ALA A 136 -13.77 -15.86 -5.99
N GLY A 137 -13.56 -15.75 -7.30
CA GLY A 137 -14.46 -16.20 -8.35
C GLY A 137 -15.52 -15.19 -8.81
N VAL A 138 -15.42 -13.93 -8.42
CA VAL A 138 -16.27 -12.84 -8.92
C VAL A 138 -15.86 -12.53 -10.38
N LYS A 139 -16.85 -12.47 -11.29
CA LYS A 139 -16.64 -12.18 -12.70
C LYS A 139 -17.13 -10.78 -13.06
#